data_116fa9606191c284dd41dc64a09a3c45
#
_entry.id   116fa9606191c284dd41dc64a09a3c45
#
_cell.length_a   1.000
_cell.length_b   1.000
_cell.length_c   1.000
_cell.angle_alpha   90.00
_cell.angle_beta   90.00
_cell.angle_gamma   90.00
#
_symmetry.space_group_name_H-M   'P 1'
#
loop_
_entity.id
_entity.type
_entity.pdbx_description
1 polymer ?
#
loop_
_entity_poly.entity_id
_entity_poly.type
_entity_poly.pdbx_seq_one_letter_code
_entity_poly.pdbx_strand_id
1 'polypeptide(L)'
;MHTFGFPAEIEKIVELCSAHNITLVEDAAESICSYVGNKHTGTFGDLACLSFNGNKLVTAGMGGVILTQSEKHAKWLKHVSTTAKRPHAFEFYHDEIGYNYRMAGLNASLLYGQLMNIDNVLKAKRKLAGL
;
A
#
# COMPACT_ATOMS: atom_id res chain seq x y z
N MET A 1 -7.40 4.52 9.42
CA MET A 1 -7.41 3.06 9.21
C MET A 1 -8.77 2.62 8.70
N HIS A 2 -8.80 1.70 7.74
CA HIS A 2 -10.01 1.09 7.18
C HIS A 2 -10.15 -0.34 7.73
N THR A 3 -10.70 -0.45 8.93
CA THR A 3 -10.74 -1.71 9.71
C THR A 3 -11.62 -2.75 9.04
N PHE A 4 -11.11 -3.98 8.88
CA PHE A 4 -11.79 -5.12 8.26
C PHE A 4 -12.32 -4.83 6.84
N GLY A 5 -11.73 -3.87 6.12
CA GLY A 5 -12.17 -3.47 4.79
C GLY A 5 -13.35 -2.48 4.78
N PHE A 6 -13.85 -2.05 5.93
CA PHE A 6 -14.84 -0.99 6.02
C PHE A 6 -14.16 0.37 5.92
N PRO A 7 -14.51 1.19 4.92
CA PRO A 7 -13.95 2.53 4.80
C PRO A 7 -14.29 3.39 6.01
N ALA A 8 -13.29 4.10 6.55
CA ALA A 8 -13.54 5.21 7.46
C ALA A 8 -14.32 6.31 6.73
N GLU A 9 -14.84 7.31 7.45
CA GLU A 9 -15.42 8.52 6.82
C GLU A 9 -14.33 9.37 6.15
N ILE A 10 -13.64 8.78 5.20
CA ILE A 10 -12.38 9.27 4.67
C ILE A 10 -12.51 10.64 3.99
N GLU A 11 -13.65 10.91 3.34
CA GLU A 11 -13.89 12.20 2.69
C GLU A 11 -13.90 13.35 3.70
N LYS A 12 -14.58 13.17 4.85
CA LYS A 12 -14.58 14.17 5.94
C LYS A 12 -13.20 14.33 6.56
N ILE A 13 -12.44 13.24 6.68
CA ILE A 13 -11.07 13.28 7.21
C ILE A 13 -10.17 14.04 6.25
N VAL A 14 -10.28 13.82 4.94
CA VAL A 14 -9.53 14.56 3.92
C VAL A 14 -9.84 16.06 4.00
N GLU A 15 -11.12 16.45 4.10
CA GLU A 15 -11.53 17.85 4.23
C GLU A 15 -10.89 18.50 5.47
N LEU A 16 -10.96 17.82 6.62
CA LEU A 16 -10.38 18.30 7.87
C LEU A 16 -8.85 18.44 7.78
N CYS A 17 -8.17 17.41 7.27
CA CYS A 17 -6.71 17.44 7.11
C CYS A 17 -6.28 18.57 6.17
N SER A 18 -6.98 18.74 5.06
CA SER A 18 -6.71 19.81 4.09
C SER A 18 -6.91 21.19 4.70
N ALA A 19 -7.99 21.40 5.48
CA ALA A 19 -8.27 22.68 6.16
C ALA A 19 -7.18 23.08 7.17
N HIS A 20 -6.46 22.10 7.72
CA HIS A 20 -5.43 22.31 8.74
C HIS A 20 -4.00 22.05 8.27
N ASN A 21 -3.79 21.82 6.95
CA ASN A 21 -2.49 21.46 6.37
C ASN A 21 -1.84 20.23 7.05
N ILE A 22 -2.65 19.23 7.39
CA ILE A 22 -2.19 17.97 8.00
C ILE A 22 -1.99 16.92 6.91
N THR A 23 -0.81 16.30 6.88
CA THR A 23 -0.52 15.17 5.99
C THR A 23 -1.36 13.97 6.42
N LEU A 24 -2.11 13.40 5.49
CA LEU A 24 -2.96 12.24 5.72
C LEU A 24 -2.29 10.96 5.23
N VAL A 25 -2.13 10.00 6.16
CA VAL A 25 -1.68 8.65 5.83
C VAL A 25 -2.83 7.67 6.06
N GLU A 26 -3.22 6.93 5.01
CA GLU A 26 -4.23 5.88 5.12
C GLU A 26 -3.60 4.54 5.49
N ASP A 27 -4.06 3.93 6.57
CA ASP A 27 -3.83 2.51 6.79
C ASP A 27 -4.94 1.72 6.07
N ALA A 28 -4.60 1.24 4.89
CA ALA A 28 -5.46 0.45 4.01
C ALA A 28 -5.03 -1.04 3.97
N ALA A 29 -4.30 -1.49 5.02
CA ALA A 29 -3.78 -2.85 5.12
C ALA A 29 -4.86 -3.95 5.07
N GLU A 30 -6.12 -3.61 5.29
CA GLU A 30 -7.25 -4.55 5.28
C GLU A 30 -8.30 -4.21 4.21
N SER A 31 -8.08 -3.18 3.39
CA SER A 31 -9.13 -2.61 2.53
C SER A 31 -8.84 -2.67 1.04
N ILE A 32 -7.98 -3.56 0.60
CA ILE A 32 -7.82 -3.83 -0.83
C ILE A 32 -9.18 -4.25 -1.43
N CYS A 33 -9.55 -3.66 -2.57
CA CYS A 33 -10.87 -3.79 -3.20
C CYS A 33 -12.03 -3.17 -2.40
N SER A 34 -11.77 -2.28 -1.45
CA SER A 34 -12.79 -1.43 -0.81
C SER A 34 -12.80 -0.05 -1.45
N TYR A 35 -14.00 0.52 -1.57
CA TYR A 35 -14.22 1.78 -2.29
C TYR A 35 -15.16 2.68 -1.51
N VAL A 36 -14.98 4.00 -1.64
CA VAL A 36 -15.97 5.03 -1.30
C VAL A 36 -16.39 5.67 -2.64
N GLY A 37 -17.63 5.49 -3.02
CA GLY A 37 -18.05 5.77 -4.40
C GLY A 37 -17.24 4.95 -5.42
N ASN A 38 -16.55 5.62 -6.32
CA ASN A 38 -15.69 5.01 -7.33
C ASN A 38 -14.19 5.10 -7.00
N LYS A 39 -13.83 5.57 -5.81
CA LYS A 39 -12.44 5.78 -5.43
C LYS A 39 -11.99 4.73 -4.42
N HIS A 40 -10.89 4.03 -4.74
CA HIS A 40 -10.33 2.98 -3.89
C HIS A 40 -9.77 3.56 -2.59
N THR A 41 -10.03 2.90 -1.45
CA THR A 41 -9.35 3.21 -0.19
C THR A 41 -7.82 3.08 -0.35
N GLY A 42 -7.07 3.94 0.33
CA GLY A 42 -5.62 4.05 0.11
C GLY A 42 -5.23 4.97 -1.04
N THR A 43 -6.19 5.71 -1.62
CA THR A 43 -5.90 6.72 -2.66
C THR A 43 -6.42 8.11 -2.32
N PHE A 44 -6.97 8.31 -1.13
CA PHE A 44 -7.51 9.57 -0.66
C PHE A 44 -6.46 10.46 0.00
N GLY A 45 -5.55 9.87 0.79
CA GLY A 45 -4.49 10.58 1.48
C GLY A 45 -3.26 10.85 0.63
N ASP A 46 -2.29 11.52 1.25
CA ASP A 46 -0.96 11.78 0.65
C ASP A 46 -0.16 10.50 0.46
N LEU A 47 -0.35 9.58 1.40
CA LEU A 47 0.29 8.27 1.47
C LEU A 47 -0.72 7.23 1.93
N ALA A 48 -0.53 5.99 1.52
CA ALA A 48 -1.25 4.86 2.09
C ALA A 48 -0.39 3.59 2.12
N CYS A 49 -0.74 2.65 2.98
CA CYS A 49 -0.14 1.32 2.98
C CYS A 49 -1.19 0.24 2.72
N LEU A 50 -0.82 -0.73 1.88
CA LEU A 50 -1.52 -1.99 1.70
C LEU A 50 -0.67 -3.14 2.24
N SER A 51 -1.31 -4.20 2.74
CA SER A 51 -0.62 -5.38 3.25
C SER A 51 -0.88 -6.59 2.35
N PHE A 52 0.18 -7.38 2.14
CA PHE A 52 0.14 -8.66 1.45
C PHE A 52 0.56 -9.81 2.36
N ASN A 53 0.32 -9.67 3.67
CA ASN A 53 0.56 -10.73 4.64
C ASN A 53 -0.30 -11.97 4.34
N GLY A 54 0.07 -13.13 4.91
CA GLY A 54 -0.53 -14.43 4.62
C GLY A 54 -2.04 -14.52 4.80
N ASN A 55 -2.61 -13.69 5.68
CA ASN A 55 -4.05 -13.66 5.99
C ASN A 55 -4.88 -12.66 5.16
N LYS A 56 -4.26 -11.92 4.24
CA LYS A 56 -4.97 -10.88 3.46
C LYS A 56 -5.71 -11.46 2.25
N LEU A 57 -6.59 -10.64 1.63
CA LEU A 57 -7.39 -11.03 0.46
C LEU A 57 -6.51 -11.53 -0.69
N VAL A 58 -5.40 -10.85 -0.96
CA VAL A 58 -4.29 -11.27 -1.80
C VAL A 58 -3.02 -11.29 -0.97
N THR A 59 -2.17 -12.26 -1.17
CA THR A 59 -0.99 -12.45 -0.34
C THR A 59 0.28 -12.67 -1.16
N ALA A 60 1.37 -12.17 -0.64
CA ALA A 60 2.74 -12.51 -1.05
C ALA A 60 3.46 -13.38 0.01
N GLY A 61 2.69 -13.95 0.98
CA GLY A 61 3.24 -14.55 2.19
C GLY A 61 3.57 -13.50 3.25
N MET A 62 4.22 -12.42 2.87
CA MET A 62 4.48 -11.22 3.68
C MET A 62 4.77 -10.02 2.78
N GLY A 63 4.91 -8.85 3.37
CA GLY A 63 5.21 -7.61 2.67
C GLY A 63 3.99 -6.71 2.49
N GLY A 64 4.20 -5.60 1.82
CA GLY A 64 3.20 -4.57 1.57
C GLY A 64 3.66 -3.63 0.48
N VAL A 65 2.86 -2.62 0.22
CA VAL A 65 3.17 -1.54 -0.71
C VAL A 65 2.73 -0.20 -0.11
N ILE A 66 3.49 0.85 -0.43
CA ILE A 66 3.10 2.23 -0.14
C ILE A 66 2.58 2.83 -1.45
N LEU A 67 1.42 3.47 -1.37
CA LEU A 67 0.80 4.22 -2.45
C LEU A 67 0.98 5.72 -2.19
N THR A 68 1.25 6.48 -3.24
CA THR A 68 1.29 7.95 -3.19
C THR A 68 1.11 8.53 -4.59
N GLN A 69 0.49 9.71 -4.67
CA GLN A 69 0.40 10.51 -5.89
C GLN A 69 1.60 11.46 -6.07
N SER A 70 2.45 11.59 -5.04
CA SER A 70 3.61 12.47 -5.06
C SER A 70 4.83 11.74 -5.59
N GLU A 71 5.33 12.15 -6.76
CA GLU A 71 6.58 11.64 -7.31
C GLU A 71 7.77 11.86 -6.37
N LYS A 72 7.79 12.98 -5.63
CA LYS A 72 8.80 13.27 -4.61
C LYS A 72 8.78 12.21 -3.50
N HIS A 73 7.60 11.91 -2.96
CA HIS A 73 7.46 10.86 -1.94
C HIS A 73 7.82 9.49 -2.49
N ALA A 74 7.39 9.14 -3.70
CA ALA A 74 7.70 7.86 -4.32
C ALA A 74 9.21 7.66 -4.49
N LYS A 75 9.94 8.67 -4.96
CA LYS A 75 11.41 8.62 -5.11
C LYS A 75 12.10 8.45 -3.75
N TRP A 76 11.71 9.26 -2.77
CA TRP A 76 12.31 9.19 -1.43
C TRP A 76 12.02 7.84 -0.75
N LEU A 77 10.77 7.39 -0.75
CA LEU A 77 10.39 6.09 -0.18
C LEU A 77 11.15 4.92 -0.82
N LYS A 78 11.29 4.95 -2.15
CA LYS A 78 12.09 3.94 -2.85
C LYS A 78 13.56 3.98 -2.43
N HIS A 79 14.13 5.16 -2.23
CA HIS A 79 15.50 5.35 -1.78
C HIS A 79 15.71 4.77 -0.38
N VAL A 80 14.93 5.23 0.62
CA VAL A 80 15.06 4.78 2.01
C VAL A 80 14.69 3.32 2.22
N SER A 81 13.74 2.77 1.47
CA SER A 81 13.36 1.35 1.56
C SER A 81 14.36 0.40 0.90
N THR A 82 15.35 0.95 0.19
CA THR A 82 16.44 0.20 -0.45
C THR A 82 17.81 0.61 0.11
N THR A 83 17.86 0.81 1.41
CA THR A 83 19.07 1.13 2.20
C THR A 83 19.64 2.53 2.00
N ALA A 84 18.92 3.45 1.35
CA ALA A 84 19.39 4.81 1.04
C ALA A 84 20.77 4.84 0.36
N LYS A 85 21.04 3.85 -0.49
CA LYS A 85 22.30 3.73 -1.19
C LYS A 85 22.30 4.60 -2.44
N ARG A 86 23.31 5.46 -2.60
CA ARG A 86 23.55 6.20 -3.84
C ARG A 86 24.22 5.33 -4.90
N PRO A 87 23.83 5.47 -6.17
CA PRO A 87 24.54 4.82 -7.26
C PRO A 87 26.00 5.29 -7.31
N HIS A 88 26.93 4.35 -7.20
CA HIS A 88 28.36 4.59 -7.39
C HIS A 88 29.02 3.34 -7.98
N ALA A 89 30.06 3.50 -8.80
CA ALA A 89 30.67 2.40 -9.55
C ALA A 89 31.31 1.34 -8.66
N PHE A 90 31.91 1.75 -7.55
CA PHE A 90 32.67 0.86 -6.64
C PHE A 90 32.60 1.24 -5.16
N GLU A 91 31.92 2.33 -4.78
CA GLU A 91 31.74 2.71 -3.38
C GLU A 91 30.34 2.41 -2.87
N PHE A 92 30.21 2.11 -1.59
CA PHE A 92 28.96 1.89 -0.88
C PHE A 92 28.66 3.12 -0.03
N TYR A 93 28.03 4.13 -0.65
CA TYR A 93 27.69 5.38 0.00
C TYR A 93 26.20 5.44 0.32
N HIS A 94 25.85 5.65 1.58
CA HIS A 94 24.50 5.80 2.09
C HIS A 94 24.36 7.23 2.63
N ASP A 95 23.46 8.01 2.06
CA ASP A 95 23.35 9.45 2.34
C ASP A 95 22.34 9.78 3.44
N GLU A 96 21.55 8.80 3.84
CA GLU A 96 20.61 8.91 4.97
C GLU A 96 20.35 7.53 5.60
N ILE A 97 19.59 7.51 6.69
CA ILE A 97 19.17 6.25 7.32
C ILE A 97 18.19 5.55 6.39
N GLY A 98 18.54 4.35 5.96
CA GLY A 98 17.71 3.51 5.10
C GLY A 98 17.48 2.12 5.66
N TYR A 99 16.52 1.42 5.06
CA TYR A 99 16.06 0.10 5.49
C TYR A 99 16.10 -0.88 4.32
N ASN A 100 16.29 -2.14 4.61
CA ASN A 100 16.18 -3.19 3.60
C ASN A 100 14.75 -3.74 3.58
N TYR A 101 13.83 -2.98 3.01
CA TYR A 101 12.40 -3.31 2.93
C TYR A 101 11.95 -3.69 1.52
N ARG A 102 12.90 -3.96 0.62
CA ARG A 102 12.55 -4.43 -0.72
C ARG A 102 11.86 -5.80 -0.64
N MET A 103 10.71 -5.91 -1.29
CA MET A 103 10.03 -7.20 -1.46
C MET A 103 10.93 -8.15 -2.28
N ALA A 104 11.12 -9.38 -1.80
CA ALA A 104 11.88 -10.39 -2.52
C ALA A 104 11.17 -10.78 -3.83
N GLY A 105 11.94 -11.14 -4.86
CA GLY A 105 11.41 -11.48 -6.19
C GLY A 105 10.38 -12.62 -6.16
N LEU A 106 10.60 -13.64 -5.32
CA LEU A 106 9.65 -14.74 -5.14
C LEU A 106 8.29 -14.25 -4.63
N ASN A 107 8.30 -13.40 -3.60
CA ASN A 107 7.07 -12.81 -3.03
C ASN A 107 6.37 -11.90 -4.06
N ALA A 108 7.14 -11.10 -4.82
CA ALA A 108 6.59 -10.25 -5.87
C ALA A 108 5.94 -11.06 -7.00
N SER A 109 6.53 -12.19 -7.39
CA SER A 109 5.97 -13.10 -8.40
C SER A 109 4.67 -13.74 -7.92
N LEU A 110 4.63 -14.19 -6.66
CA LEU A 110 3.41 -14.73 -6.06
C LEU A 110 2.31 -13.65 -6.03
N LEU A 111 2.64 -12.43 -5.57
CA LEU A 111 1.72 -11.31 -5.53
C LEU A 111 1.16 -10.98 -6.91
N TYR A 112 2.01 -10.94 -7.93
CA TYR A 112 1.59 -10.68 -9.30
C TYR A 112 0.52 -11.69 -9.76
N GLY A 113 0.76 -12.99 -9.56
CA GLY A 113 -0.23 -14.02 -9.89
C GLY A 113 -1.55 -13.88 -9.14
N GLN A 114 -1.50 -13.49 -7.87
CA GLN A 114 -2.69 -13.21 -7.05
C GLN A 114 -3.47 -12.00 -7.56
N LEU A 115 -2.77 -10.91 -7.88
CA LEU A 115 -3.40 -9.69 -8.40
C LEU A 115 -4.06 -9.90 -9.76
N MET A 116 -3.45 -10.69 -10.64
CA MET A 116 -4.05 -11.05 -11.94
C MET A 116 -5.35 -11.85 -11.80
N ASN A 117 -5.60 -12.47 -10.64
CA ASN A 117 -6.81 -13.26 -10.38
C ASN A 117 -7.73 -12.62 -9.32
N ILE A 118 -7.49 -11.37 -8.93
CA ILE A 118 -8.16 -10.72 -7.80
C ILE A 118 -9.69 -10.68 -7.94
N ASP A 119 -10.19 -10.45 -9.14
CA ASP A 119 -11.63 -10.37 -9.40
C ASP A 119 -12.36 -11.69 -9.12
N ASN A 120 -11.74 -12.81 -9.48
CA ASN A 120 -12.29 -14.14 -9.20
C ASN A 120 -12.29 -14.45 -7.71
N VAL A 121 -11.19 -14.09 -7.02
CA VAL A 121 -11.08 -14.26 -5.56
C VAL A 121 -12.15 -13.42 -4.86
N LEU A 122 -12.32 -12.16 -5.27
CA LEU A 122 -13.32 -11.26 -4.69
C LEU A 122 -14.74 -11.77 -4.90
N LYS A 123 -15.07 -12.22 -6.13
CA LYS A 123 -16.37 -12.82 -6.44
C LYS A 123 -16.67 -14.05 -5.58
N ALA A 124 -15.66 -14.94 -5.44
CA ALA A 124 -15.81 -16.15 -4.61
C ALA A 124 -16.06 -15.82 -3.14
N LYS A 125 -15.30 -14.87 -2.58
CA LYS A 125 -15.46 -14.41 -1.20
C LYS A 125 -16.80 -13.73 -0.94
N ARG A 126 -17.25 -12.87 -1.86
CA ARG A 126 -18.58 -12.23 -1.75
C ARG A 126 -19.72 -13.25 -1.83
N LYS A 127 -19.59 -14.25 -2.71
CA LYS A 127 -20.57 -15.36 -2.77
C LYS A 127 -20.62 -16.12 -1.45
N LEU A 128 -19.45 -16.43 -0.87
CA LEU A 128 -19.38 -17.13 0.43
C LEU A 128 -19.98 -16.30 1.58
N ALA A 129 -19.75 -14.99 1.59
CA ALA A 129 -20.31 -14.10 2.62
C ALA A 129 -21.83 -13.90 2.49
N GLY A 130 -22.41 -14.12 1.32
CA GLY A 130 -23.85 -14.05 1.08
C GLY A 130 -24.62 -15.36 1.34
N LEU A 131 -23.91 -16.40 1.74
CA LEU A 131 -24.49 -17.69 2.16
C LEU A 131 -24.86 -17.66 3.63
#